data_480529b31dec390ea461ef2a2439954b
#
_entry.id   480529b31dec390ea461ef2a2439954b
#
_cell.length_a   1.000
_cell.length_b   1.000
_cell.length_c   1.000
_cell.angle_alpha   90.00
_cell.angle_beta   90.00
_cell.angle_gamma   90.00
#
_symmetry.space_group_name_H-M   'P 1'
#
loop_
_entity.id
_entity.type
_entity.pdbx_description
1 polymer ?
#
loop_
_entity_poly.entity_id
_entity_poly.type
_entity_poly.pdbx_seq_one_letter_code
_entity_poly.pdbx_strand_id
1 'polypeptide(L)'
;EDLTKRKDKGENHPFQDEIFRPASYLASVIWDSIGDNLKSARTGMDYLQTIARTVAKQQLPVHWVTPVGFPVYQSYPEMKSKRVKAMLMGEVIKPRINTETDLTDKLRMGNGVAPNVVHSVDSAAMMSTVNIAYKNGITNFCNVHDSFGTTAGDVETLNKSIREAFIKMFSENDILDNFRNDVLKQLPEELHDKLPEVPAKGNLDIQQLRDSEFFFA
;
A
#
# COMPACT_ATOMS: atom_id res chain seq x y z
N GLU A 1 7.94 -13.04 15.43
CA GLU A 1 9.34 -12.67 15.12
C GLU A 1 10.06 -12.11 16.35
N ASP A 2 9.48 -11.13 17.04
CA ASP A 2 10.09 -10.53 18.24
C ASP A 2 10.27 -11.54 19.39
N LEU A 3 9.27 -12.34 19.69
CA LEU A 3 9.33 -13.39 20.72
C LEU A 3 10.40 -14.44 20.39
N THR A 4 10.56 -14.80 19.12
CA THR A 4 11.60 -15.72 18.68
C THR A 4 12.99 -15.12 18.88
N LYS A 5 13.18 -13.85 18.51
CA LYS A 5 14.45 -13.12 18.72
C LYS A 5 14.81 -13.02 20.20
N ARG A 6 13.83 -12.81 21.09
CA ARG A 6 14.05 -12.78 22.55
C ARG A 6 14.49 -14.13 23.09
N LYS A 7 13.83 -15.21 22.62
CA LYS A 7 14.22 -16.58 22.98
C LYS A 7 15.67 -16.88 22.56
N ASP A 8 16.04 -16.54 21.32
CA ASP A 8 17.38 -16.76 20.79
C ASP A 8 18.46 -15.98 21.55
N LYS A 9 18.10 -14.84 22.14
CA LYS A 9 18.97 -14.03 23.02
C LYS A 9 18.99 -14.48 24.48
N GLY A 10 18.22 -15.51 24.85
CA GLY A 10 18.11 -15.97 26.23
C GLY A 10 17.36 -15.00 27.14
N GLU A 11 16.58 -14.07 26.56
CA GLU A 11 15.78 -13.11 27.31
C GLU A 11 14.53 -13.78 27.89
N ASN A 12 14.17 -13.40 29.13
CA ASN A 12 12.99 -13.94 29.80
C ASN A 12 11.71 -13.49 29.08
N HIS A 13 10.87 -14.42 28.67
CA HIS A 13 9.55 -14.12 28.12
C HIS A 13 8.47 -15.02 28.76
N PRO A 14 7.22 -14.54 28.86
CA PRO A 14 6.18 -15.18 29.67
C PRO A 14 5.66 -16.51 29.12
N PHE A 15 6.04 -16.92 27.91
CA PHE A 15 5.45 -18.05 27.19
C PHE A 15 6.33 -19.31 27.12
N GLN A 16 7.41 -19.35 27.88
CA GLN A 16 8.36 -20.48 27.95
C GLN A 16 8.75 -21.00 26.55
N ASP A 17 8.48 -22.27 26.23
CA ASP A 17 8.84 -22.88 24.96
C ASP A 17 7.74 -22.78 23.87
N GLU A 18 6.49 -22.51 24.25
CA GLU A 18 5.38 -22.36 23.32
C GLU A 18 5.19 -20.90 22.86
N ILE A 19 5.86 -20.52 21.78
CA ILE A 19 5.76 -19.15 21.23
C ILE A 19 4.60 -19.02 20.23
N PHE A 20 4.33 -20.07 19.44
CA PHE A 20 3.42 -19.97 18.30
C PHE A 20 1.96 -19.69 18.69
N ARG A 21 1.41 -20.41 19.67
CA ARG A 21 0.01 -20.23 20.10
C ARG A 21 -0.26 -18.85 20.70
N PRO A 22 0.55 -18.37 21.67
CA PRO A 22 0.38 -17.01 22.21
C PRO A 22 0.55 -15.94 21.15
N ALA A 23 1.53 -16.08 20.25
CA ALA A 23 1.73 -15.13 19.15
C ALA A 23 0.53 -15.08 18.18
N SER A 24 -0.02 -16.25 17.84
CA SER A 24 -1.21 -16.35 16.99
C SER A 24 -2.44 -15.72 17.66
N TYR A 25 -2.63 -15.97 18.95
CA TYR A 25 -3.72 -15.37 19.72
C TYR A 25 -3.60 -13.84 19.78
N LEU A 26 -2.40 -13.33 20.12
CA LEU A 26 -2.15 -11.89 20.17
C LEU A 26 -2.35 -11.25 18.80
N ALA A 27 -1.90 -11.90 17.73
CA ALA A 27 -2.12 -11.41 16.37
C ALA A 27 -3.61 -11.30 16.03
N SER A 28 -4.43 -12.29 16.45
CA SER A 28 -5.87 -12.25 16.26
C SER A 28 -6.50 -11.07 17.01
N VAL A 29 -6.17 -10.93 18.31
CA VAL A 29 -6.70 -9.84 19.15
C VAL A 29 -6.31 -8.45 18.59
N ILE A 30 -5.05 -8.29 18.16
CA ILE A 30 -4.58 -7.04 17.55
C ILE A 30 -5.34 -6.77 16.25
N TRP A 31 -5.51 -7.79 15.41
CA TRP A 31 -6.23 -7.65 14.14
C TRP A 31 -7.69 -7.22 14.36
N ASP A 32 -8.37 -7.83 15.32
CA ASP A 32 -9.75 -7.49 15.66
C ASP A 32 -9.83 -6.06 16.21
N SER A 33 -8.92 -5.68 17.13
CA SER A 33 -8.82 -4.32 17.67
C SER A 33 -8.57 -3.26 16.59
N ILE A 34 -7.69 -3.55 15.62
CA ILE A 34 -7.46 -2.66 14.47
C ILE A 34 -8.75 -2.50 13.66
N GLY A 35 -9.46 -3.62 13.40
CA GLY A 35 -10.71 -3.60 12.66
C GLY A 35 -11.83 -2.81 13.35
N ASP A 36 -11.90 -2.86 14.66
CA ASP A 36 -12.90 -2.14 15.46
C ASP A 36 -12.63 -0.64 15.54
N ASN A 37 -11.36 -0.26 15.61
CA ASN A 37 -10.95 1.15 15.71
C ASN A 37 -10.84 1.85 14.35
N LEU A 38 -10.42 1.13 13.31
CA LEU A 38 -10.18 1.69 11.97
C LEU A 38 -11.18 1.13 10.95
N LYS A 39 -12.48 1.24 11.24
CA LYS A 39 -13.56 0.66 10.41
C LYS A 39 -13.51 1.12 8.95
N SER A 40 -13.33 2.43 8.73
CA SER A 40 -13.29 2.99 7.37
C SER A 40 -12.08 2.50 6.58
N ALA A 41 -10.91 2.40 7.21
CA ALA A 41 -9.71 1.87 6.57
C ALA A 41 -9.87 0.39 6.21
N ARG A 42 -10.48 -0.41 7.10
CA ARG A 42 -10.79 -1.82 6.84
C ARG A 42 -11.76 -1.96 5.66
N THR A 43 -12.83 -1.17 5.64
CA THR A 43 -13.79 -1.15 4.53
C THR A 43 -13.13 -0.79 3.21
N GLY A 44 -12.26 0.22 3.19
CA GLY A 44 -11.49 0.60 2.01
C GLY A 44 -10.53 -0.50 1.56
N MET A 45 -9.85 -1.18 2.48
CA MET A 45 -8.98 -2.31 2.18
C MET A 45 -9.77 -3.48 1.57
N ASP A 46 -10.89 -3.87 2.18
CA ASP A 46 -11.75 -4.97 1.69
C ASP A 46 -12.33 -4.66 0.31
N TYR A 47 -12.69 -3.39 0.07
CA TYR A 47 -13.12 -2.89 -1.23
C TYR A 47 -12.06 -3.08 -2.31
N LEU A 48 -10.85 -2.58 -2.08
CA LEU A 48 -9.72 -2.71 -3.02
C LEU A 48 -9.37 -4.19 -3.30
N GLN A 49 -9.32 -5.00 -2.25
CA GLN A 49 -9.04 -6.43 -2.36
C GLN A 49 -10.10 -7.19 -3.16
N THR A 50 -11.37 -6.84 -2.98
CA THR A 50 -12.48 -7.47 -3.71
C THR A 50 -12.37 -7.16 -5.19
N ILE A 51 -12.08 -5.91 -5.56
CA ILE A 51 -11.85 -5.51 -6.96
C ILE A 51 -10.67 -6.29 -7.55
N ALA A 52 -9.51 -6.28 -6.88
CA ALA A 52 -8.32 -6.95 -7.40
C ALA A 52 -8.51 -8.47 -7.57
N ARG A 53 -9.22 -9.12 -6.63
CA ARG A 53 -9.57 -10.54 -6.75
C ARG A 53 -10.51 -10.82 -7.93
N THR A 54 -11.41 -9.88 -8.23
CA THR A 54 -12.32 -10.00 -9.38
C THR A 54 -11.56 -9.90 -10.69
N VAL A 55 -10.63 -8.94 -10.82
CA VAL A 55 -9.75 -8.81 -11.98
C VAL A 55 -8.84 -10.03 -12.13
N ALA A 56 -8.22 -10.49 -11.04
CA ALA A 56 -7.31 -11.63 -11.05
C ALA A 56 -7.99 -12.96 -11.43
N LYS A 57 -9.30 -13.10 -11.19
CA LYS A 57 -10.06 -14.26 -11.69
C LYS A 57 -10.09 -14.32 -13.22
N GLN A 58 -9.98 -13.18 -13.90
CA GLN A 58 -9.90 -13.08 -15.35
C GLN A 58 -8.48 -13.21 -15.89
N GLN A 59 -7.50 -13.54 -15.04
CA GLN A 59 -6.08 -13.60 -15.39
C GLN A 59 -5.51 -12.26 -15.89
N LEU A 60 -6.13 -11.14 -15.49
CA LEU A 60 -5.71 -9.80 -15.87
C LEU A 60 -4.88 -9.14 -14.76
N PRO A 61 -3.93 -8.29 -15.12
CA PRO A 61 -3.27 -7.39 -14.17
C PRO A 61 -4.24 -6.30 -13.71
N VAL A 62 -3.92 -5.63 -12.62
CA VAL A 62 -4.64 -4.43 -12.18
C VAL A 62 -3.78 -3.22 -12.46
N HIS A 63 -4.33 -2.23 -13.15
CA HIS A 63 -3.65 -0.95 -13.35
C HIS A 63 -4.58 0.22 -13.05
N TRP A 64 -4.00 1.30 -12.57
CA TRP A 64 -4.69 2.55 -12.26
C TRP A 64 -3.78 3.73 -12.49
N VAL A 65 -4.34 4.93 -12.50
CA VAL A 65 -3.61 6.19 -12.64
C VAL A 65 -3.71 6.97 -11.33
N THR A 66 -2.57 7.44 -10.84
CA THR A 66 -2.53 8.27 -9.62
C THR A 66 -3.10 9.67 -9.88
N PRO A 67 -3.46 10.43 -8.83
CA PRO A 67 -3.95 11.80 -8.97
C PRO A 67 -3.04 12.77 -9.73
N VAL A 68 -1.74 12.48 -9.79
CA VAL A 68 -0.76 13.26 -10.56
C VAL A 68 -0.52 12.73 -11.98
N GLY A 69 -1.31 11.73 -12.42
CA GLY A 69 -1.23 11.18 -13.76
C GLY A 69 -0.18 10.07 -13.94
N PHE A 70 0.43 9.56 -12.87
CA PHE A 70 1.39 8.48 -12.96
C PHE A 70 0.68 7.12 -13.07
N PRO A 71 0.95 6.32 -14.14
CA PRO A 71 0.34 5.01 -14.30
C PRO A 71 1.02 3.97 -13.39
N VAL A 72 0.21 3.19 -12.69
CA VAL A 72 0.66 2.07 -11.86
C VAL A 72 0.13 0.76 -12.43
N TYR A 73 0.99 -0.24 -12.46
CA TYR A 73 0.69 -1.56 -13.00
C TYR A 73 1.06 -2.62 -11.98
N GLN A 74 0.07 -3.40 -11.55
CA GLN A 74 0.26 -4.51 -10.63
C GLN A 74 0.00 -5.84 -11.34
N SER A 75 1.04 -6.67 -11.42
CA SER A 75 0.97 -8.03 -11.97
C SER A 75 1.81 -8.96 -11.10
N TYR A 76 1.19 -10.00 -10.59
CA TYR A 76 1.88 -11.05 -9.83
C TYR A 76 1.61 -12.40 -10.51
N PRO A 77 2.56 -12.91 -11.31
CA PRO A 77 2.44 -14.23 -11.91
C PRO A 77 2.53 -15.33 -10.86
N GLU A 78 1.85 -16.43 -11.08
CA GLU A 78 1.99 -17.64 -10.28
C GLU A 78 3.36 -18.24 -10.53
N MET A 79 4.05 -18.65 -9.44
CA MET A 79 5.41 -19.18 -9.49
C MET A 79 5.43 -20.69 -9.42
N LYS A 80 6.01 -21.34 -10.42
CA LYS A 80 6.26 -22.79 -10.42
C LYS A 80 7.66 -23.10 -9.93
N SER A 81 7.74 -23.85 -8.84
CA SER A 81 9.02 -24.19 -8.21
C SER A 81 9.50 -25.58 -8.62
N LYS A 82 10.74 -25.67 -9.13
CA LYS A 82 11.40 -26.94 -9.50
C LYS A 82 12.73 -27.08 -8.76
N ARG A 83 12.96 -28.25 -8.15
CA ARG A 83 14.26 -28.60 -7.61
C ARG A 83 15.16 -29.15 -8.74
N VAL A 84 16.32 -28.58 -8.89
CA VAL A 84 17.33 -29.01 -9.87
C VAL A 84 18.54 -29.56 -9.12
N LYS A 85 19.06 -30.72 -9.56
CA LYS A 85 20.33 -31.22 -9.05
C LYS A 85 21.46 -30.47 -9.75
N ALA A 86 22.35 -29.87 -9.00
CA ALA A 86 23.56 -29.25 -9.49
C ALA A 86 24.76 -29.73 -8.66
N MET A 87 25.92 -29.73 -9.24
CA MET A 87 27.20 -30.05 -8.57
C MET A 87 27.94 -28.74 -8.35
N LEU A 88 28.27 -28.43 -7.12
CA LEU A 88 29.07 -27.27 -6.77
C LEU A 88 30.23 -27.70 -5.88
N MET A 89 31.47 -27.44 -6.29
CA MET A 89 32.69 -27.81 -5.54
C MET A 89 32.77 -29.28 -5.14
N GLY A 90 32.25 -30.20 -5.98
CA GLY A 90 32.21 -31.63 -5.69
C GLY A 90 31.05 -32.14 -4.86
N GLU A 91 30.20 -31.26 -4.35
CA GLU A 91 29.00 -31.60 -3.60
C GLU A 91 27.70 -31.46 -4.44
N VAL A 92 26.77 -32.37 -4.23
CA VAL A 92 25.46 -32.33 -4.89
C VAL A 92 24.53 -31.43 -4.12
N ILE A 93 24.23 -30.27 -4.69
CA ILE A 93 23.24 -29.34 -4.18
C ILE A 93 21.91 -29.50 -4.93
N LYS A 94 20.81 -29.18 -4.27
CA LYS A 94 19.44 -29.22 -4.87
C LYS A 94 18.78 -27.84 -4.75
N PRO A 95 19.26 -26.83 -5.47
CA PRO A 95 18.65 -25.52 -5.45
C PRO A 95 17.20 -25.58 -5.97
N ARG A 96 16.37 -24.68 -5.47
CA ARG A 96 14.99 -24.49 -5.94
C ARG A 96 14.99 -23.32 -6.91
N ILE A 97 14.57 -23.57 -8.15
CA ILE A 97 14.40 -22.56 -9.18
C ILE A 97 12.91 -22.26 -9.29
N ASN A 98 12.54 -20.99 -9.18
CA ASN A 98 11.18 -20.51 -9.39
C ASN A 98 11.09 -19.93 -10.81
N THR A 99 10.09 -20.36 -11.56
CA THR A 99 9.79 -19.89 -12.92
C THR A 99 8.39 -19.30 -12.92
N GLU A 100 8.23 -18.15 -13.51
CA GLU A 100 6.92 -17.52 -13.71
C GLU A 100 6.07 -18.36 -14.68
N THR A 101 4.78 -18.38 -14.41
CA THR A 101 3.77 -18.99 -15.31
C THR A 101 2.93 -17.90 -15.93
N ASP A 102 2.11 -18.28 -16.94
CA ASP A 102 1.15 -17.35 -17.55
C ASP A 102 -0.11 -17.14 -16.69
N LEU A 103 -0.17 -17.75 -15.51
CA LEU A 103 -1.31 -17.64 -14.59
C LEU A 103 -1.04 -16.53 -13.55
N THR A 104 -2.10 -15.84 -13.17
CA THR A 104 -2.07 -14.79 -12.13
C THR A 104 -2.23 -15.39 -10.74
N ASP A 105 -1.35 -15.06 -9.82
CA ASP A 105 -1.47 -15.38 -8.40
C ASP A 105 -2.55 -14.48 -7.76
N LYS A 106 -3.76 -15.04 -7.66
CA LYS A 106 -4.96 -14.34 -7.17
C LYS A 106 -4.83 -13.90 -5.72
N LEU A 107 -4.10 -14.67 -4.90
CA LEU A 107 -3.91 -14.34 -3.50
C LEU A 107 -2.97 -13.15 -3.34
N ARG A 108 -1.83 -13.17 -4.03
CA ARG A 108 -0.88 -12.06 -4.01
C ARG A 108 -1.47 -10.80 -4.63
N MET A 109 -2.24 -10.93 -5.71
CA MET A 109 -2.97 -9.79 -6.32
C MET A 109 -3.91 -9.13 -5.31
N GLY A 110 -4.75 -9.92 -4.64
CA GLY A 110 -5.68 -9.40 -3.64
C GLY A 110 -4.99 -8.79 -2.42
N ASN A 111 -3.94 -9.44 -1.91
CA ASN A 111 -3.24 -8.95 -0.71
C ASN A 111 -2.34 -7.73 -1.00
N GLY A 112 -1.80 -7.63 -2.21
CA GLY A 112 -0.88 -6.56 -2.59
C GLY A 112 -1.56 -5.26 -3.02
N VAL A 113 -2.83 -5.28 -3.46
CA VAL A 113 -3.46 -4.10 -4.06
C VAL A 113 -3.61 -2.95 -3.07
N ALA A 114 -4.10 -3.20 -1.86
CA ALA A 114 -4.33 -2.14 -0.88
C ALA A 114 -3.03 -1.39 -0.51
N PRO A 115 -1.94 -2.06 -0.09
CA PRO A 115 -0.68 -1.36 0.15
C PRO A 115 -0.13 -0.67 -1.10
N ASN A 116 -0.26 -1.26 -2.29
CA ASN A 116 0.25 -0.65 -3.51
C ASN A 116 -0.53 0.62 -3.91
N VAL A 117 -1.87 0.62 -3.75
CA VAL A 117 -2.69 1.82 -3.96
C VAL A 117 -2.30 2.90 -2.95
N VAL A 118 -2.20 2.57 -1.66
CA VAL A 118 -1.81 3.54 -0.62
C VAL A 118 -0.43 4.13 -0.92
N HIS A 119 0.58 3.30 -1.22
CA HIS A 119 1.92 3.78 -1.56
C HIS A 119 1.94 4.62 -2.84
N SER A 120 1.10 4.31 -3.83
CA SER A 120 1.02 5.13 -5.05
C SER A 120 0.39 6.49 -4.80
N VAL A 121 -0.58 6.58 -3.89
CA VAL A 121 -1.20 7.85 -3.46
C VAL A 121 -0.22 8.66 -2.61
N ASP A 122 0.53 8.02 -1.72
CA ASP A 122 1.59 8.67 -0.95
C ASP A 122 2.67 9.27 -1.86
N SER A 123 3.13 8.51 -2.85
CA SER A 123 4.06 9.00 -3.87
C SER A 123 3.48 10.16 -4.68
N ALA A 124 2.18 10.12 -4.99
CA ALA A 124 1.49 11.21 -5.68
C ALA A 124 1.44 12.49 -4.82
N ALA A 125 1.22 12.34 -3.50
CA ALA A 125 1.26 13.46 -2.56
C ALA A 125 2.64 14.10 -2.50
N MET A 126 3.70 13.28 -2.44
CA MET A 126 5.08 13.75 -2.49
C MET A 126 5.38 14.50 -3.79
N MET A 127 5.02 13.95 -4.95
CA MET A 127 5.22 14.59 -6.25
C MET A 127 4.45 15.91 -6.35
N SER A 128 3.21 15.94 -5.87
CA SER A 128 2.39 17.16 -5.82
C SER A 128 3.01 18.23 -4.93
N THR A 129 3.51 17.81 -3.74
CA THR A 129 4.21 18.70 -2.82
C THR A 129 5.44 19.33 -3.44
N VAL A 130 6.30 18.54 -4.09
CA VAL A 130 7.50 19.04 -4.78
C VAL A 130 7.13 20.03 -5.87
N ASN A 131 6.11 19.72 -6.66
CA ASN A 131 5.65 20.62 -7.73
C ASN A 131 5.12 21.96 -7.20
N ILE A 132 4.37 21.97 -6.10
CA ILE A 132 3.84 23.18 -5.48
C ILE A 132 4.97 23.97 -4.82
N ALA A 133 5.82 23.30 -4.04
CA ALA A 133 6.95 23.90 -3.35
C ALA A 133 7.97 24.52 -4.34
N TYR A 134 8.21 23.85 -5.47
CA TYR A 134 9.06 24.40 -6.53
C TYR A 134 8.47 25.70 -7.14
N LYS A 135 7.16 25.74 -7.37
CA LYS A 135 6.47 26.96 -7.82
C LYS A 135 6.55 28.09 -6.79
N ASN A 136 6.65 27.74 -5.50
CA ASN A 136 6.80 28.68 -4.40
C ASN A 136 8.27 29.09 -4.16
N GLY A 137 9.20 28.68 -5.03
CA GLY A 137 10.61 29.11 -5.04
C GLY A 137 11.58 28.15 -4.35
N ILE A 138 11.13 27.01 -3.83
CA ILE A 138 12.02 26.01 -3.21
C ILE A 138 12.69 25.19 -4.31
N THR A 139 14.01 25.10 -4.28
CA THR A 139 14.81 24.37 -5.27
C THR A 139 15.61 23.21 -4.69
N ASN A 140 15.71 23.12 -3.35
CA ASN A 140 16.48 22.09 -2.66
C ASN A 140 15.53 21.20 -1.86
N PHE A 141 15.51 19.90 -2.18
CA PHE A 141 14.64 18.92 -1.56
C PHE A 141 15.43 17.72 -1.05
N CYS A 142 15.03 17.23 0.12
CA CYS A 142 15.47 15.95 0.66
C CYS A 142 14.22 15.21 1.16
N ASN A 143 13.60 14.40 0.30
CA ASN A 143 12.34 13.73 0.60
C ASN A 143 12.54 12.23 0.64
N VAL A 144 11.98 11.58 1.66
CA VAL A 144 11.93 10.12 1.78
C VAL A 144 10.52 9.74 2.23
N HIS A 145 9.72 9.17 1.33
CA HIS A 145 8.32 8.84 1.56
C HIS A 145 7.50 10.04 2.07
N ASP A 146 7.03 9.97 3.31
CA ASP A 146 6.26 10.97 4.03
C ASP A 146 7.13 12.00 4.79
N SER A 147 8.45 11.88 4.69
CA SER A 147 9.40 12.81 5.29
C SER A 147 9.87 13.83 4.27
N PHE A 148 9.62 15.11 4.56
CA PHE A 148 9.95 16.21 3.68
C PHE A 148 11.02 17.10 4.30
N GLY A 149 12.07 17.39 3.53
CA GLY A 149 13.18 18.26 3.96
C GLY A 149 13.54 19.30 2.92
N THR A 150 13.98 20.46 3.40
CA THR A 150 14.51 21.56 2.62
C THR A 150 15.53 22.37 3.45
N THR A 151 16.03 23.48 2.90
CA THR A 151 16.90 24.40 3.66
C THR A 151 16.12 25.09 4.78
N ALA A 152 16.82 25.45 5.86
CA ALA A 152 16.19 26.02 7.06
C ALA A 152 15.34 27.29 6.77
N GLY A 153 15.73 28.09 5.78
CA GLY A 153 14.97 29.29 5.40
C GLY A 153 13.64 29.01 4.71
N ASP A 154 13.47 27.81 4.15
CA ASP A 154 12.33 27.44 3.31
C ASP A 154 11.31 26.52 4.04
N VAL A 155 11.57 26.16 5.30
CA VAL A 155 10.77 25.18 6.06
C VAL A 155 9.30 25.59 6.18
N GLU A 156 9.01 26.87 6.46
CA GLU A 156 7.62 27.35 6.53
C GLU A 156 6.90 27.27 5.18
N THR A 157 7.61 27.62 4.10
CA THR A 157 7.07 27.55 2.74
C THR A 157 6.81 26.10 2.34
N LEU A 158 7.70 25.18 2.73
CA LEU A 158 7.52 23.74 2.51
C LEU A 158 6.30 23.23 3.28
N ASN A 159 6.17 23.58 4.57
CA ASN A 159 5.02 23.15 5.39
C ASN A 159 3.68 23.60 4.78
N LYS A 160 3.59 24.85 4.31
CA LYS A 160 2.41 25.35 3.60
C LYS A 160 2.16 24.60 2.29
N SER A 161 3.21 24.30 1.54
CA SER A 161 3.12 23.57 0.26
C SER A 161 2.66 22.12 0.46
N ILE A 162 3.09 21.45 1.53
CA ILE A 162 2.61 20.10 1.90
C ILE A 162 1.10 20.12 2.14
N ARG A 163 0.62 21.06 2.96
CA ARG A 163 -0.80 21.21 3.29
C ARG A 163 -1.63 21.47 2.04
N GLU A 164 -1.19 22.38 1.21
CA GLU A 164 -1.85 22.71 -0.05
C GLU A 164 -1.92 21.50 -0.99
N ALA A 165 -0.83 20.74 -1.12
CA ALA A 165 -0.79 19.53 -1.93
C ALA A 165 -1.81 18.49 -1.46
N PHE A 166 -1.88 18.24 -0.16
CA PHE A 166 -2.86 17.31 0.42
C PHE A 166 -4.29 17.77 0.21
N ILE A 167 -4.60 19.03 0.57
CA ILE A 167 -5.93 19.58 0.40
C ILE A 167 -6.35 19.46 -1.07
N LYS A 168 -5.52 19.90 -1.99
CA LYS A 168 -5.81 19.85 -3.41
C LYS A 168 -6.06 18.41 -3.88
N MET A 169 -5.14 17.50 -3.54
CA MET A 169 -5.22 16.12 -3.99
C MET A 169 -6.52 15.44 -3.56
N PHE A 170 -6.89 15.56 -2.29
CA PHE A 170 -8.08 14.89 -1.74
C PHE A 170 -9.40 15.64 -1.94
N SER A 171 -9.36 16.95 -2.24
CA SER A 171 -10.55 17.71 -2.62
C SER A 171 -10.93 17.51 -4.08
N GLU A 172 -9.94 17.43 -4.98
CA GLU A 172 -10.16 17.34 -6.41
C GLU A 172 -10.31 15.91 -6.92
N ASN A 173 -9.91 14.91 -6.11
CA ASN A 173 -9.91 13.51 -6.52
C ASN A 173 -10.66 12.60 -5.55
N ASP A 174 -11.49 11.74 -6.10
CA ASP A 174 -12.01 10.57 -5.40
C ASP A 174 -11.13 9.36 -5.73
N ILE A 175 -10.18 9.07 -4.84
CA ILE A 175 -9.17 8.02 -5.08
C ILE A 175 -9.81 6.65 -5.34
N LEU A 176 -10.82 6.28 -4.54
CA LEU A 176 -11.44 4.96 -4.64
C LEU A 176 -12.36 4.86 -5.86
N ASP A 177 -13.07 5.93 -6.19
CA ASP A 177 -13.90 5.98 -7.39
C ASP A 177 -13.05 6.01 -8.67
N ASN A 178 -11.99 6.83 -8.69
CA ASN A 178 -11.04 6.85 -9.80
C ASN A 178 -10.41 5.48 -10.04
N PHE A 179 -9.98 4.80 -8.98
CA PHE A 179 -9.45 3.44 -9.06
C PHE A 179 -10.49 2.46 -9.66
N ARG A 180 -11.74 2.53 -9.19
CA ARG A 180 -12.82 1.71 -9.74
C ARG A 180 -13.06 1.98 -11.23
N ASN A 181 -13.10 3.24 -11.61
CA ASN A 181 -13.32 3.65 -13.00
C ASN A 181 -12.19 3.18 -13.92
N ASP A 182 -10.94 3.20 -13.46
CA ASP A 182 -9.82 2.67 -14.21
C ASP A 182 -9.89 1.14 -14.36
N VAL A 183 -10.34 0.43 -13.32
CA VAL A 183 -10.55 -1.02 -13.39
C VAL A 183 -11.72 -1.39 -14.31
N LEU A 184 -12.81 -0.60 -14.29
CA LEU A 184 -13.95 -0.83 -15.21
C LEU A 184 -13.52 -0.80 -16.68
N LYS A 185 -12.59 0.08 -17.06
CA LYS A 185 -12.05 0.13 -18.43
C LYS A 185 -11.27 -1.13 -18.83
N GLN A 186 -10.82 -1.93 -17.85
CA GLN A 186 -10.02 -3.15 -18.07
C GLN A 186 -10.89 -4.41 -18.13
N LEU A 187 -12.08 -4.37 -17.57
CA LEU A 187 -12.97 -5.50 -17.44
C LEU A 187 -14.05 -5.52 -18.53
N PRO A 188 -14.47 -6.72 -18.99
CA PRO A 188 -15.69 -6.86 -19.81
C PRO A 188 -16.92 -6.30 -19.08
N GLU A 189 -17.84 -5.71 -19.83
CA GLU A 189 -19.07 -5.07 -19.29
C GLU A 189 -19.90 -6.02 -18.41
N GLU A 190 -19.93 -7.30 -18.75
CA GLU A 190 -20.65 -8.36 -17.99
C GLU A 190 -20.16 -8.52 -16.54
N LEU A 191 -18.98 -7.99 -16.22
CA LEU A 191 -18.38 -8.08 -14.90
C LEU A 191 -18.48 -6.77 -14.10
N HIS A 192 -18.97 -5.70 -14.69
CA HIS A 192 -19.07 -4.40 -14.03
C HIS A 192 -19.98 -4.45 -12.80
N ASP A 193 -21.08 -5.19 -12.87
CA ASP A 193 -22.03 -5.38 -11.76
C ASP A 193 -21.46 -6.23 -10.61
N LYS A 194 -20.34 -6.91 -10.83
CA LYS A 194 -19.65 -7.71 -9.80
C LYS A 194 -18.67 -6.91 -8.95
N LEU A 195 -18.37 -5.69 -9.38
CA LEU A 195 -17.54 -4.81 -8.58
C LEU A 195 -18.35 -4.18 -7.44
N PRO A 196 -17.76 -4.10 -6.24
CA PRO A 196 -18.44 -3.46 -5.12
C PRO A 196 -18.68 -1.97 -5.38
N GLU A 197 -19.68 -1.42 -4.71
CA GLU A 197 -19.89 0.03 -4.67
C GLU A 197 -18.79 0.71 -3.88
N VAL A 198 -18.50 1.96 -4.25
CA VAL A 198 -17.49 2.76 -3.54
C VAL A 198 -17.92 3.01 -2.11
N PRO A 199 -17.07 2.77 -1.10
CA PRO A 199 -17.39 3.07 0.28
C PRO A 199 -17.73 4.54 0.48
N ALA A 200 -18.73 4.79 1.33
CA ALA A 200 -19.11 6.15 1.68
C ALA A 200 -17.94 6.89 2.35
N LYS A 201 -17.74 8.14 1.95
CA LYS A 201 -16.75 9.02 2.58
C LYS A 201 -17.22 9.46 3.97
N GLY A 202 -16.25 9.75 4.84
CA GLY A 202 -16.49 10.43 6.10
C GLY A 202 -16.89 11.91 5.89
N ASN A 203 -17.13 12.59 6.99
CA ASN A 203 -17.56 13.99 7.04
C ASN A 203 -16.42 14.96 7.42
N LEU A 204 -15.17 14.53 7.36
CA LEU A 204 -14.02 15.38 7.63
C LEU A 204 -13.91 16.47 6.56
N ASP A 205 -13.91 17.72 6.98
CA ASP A 205 -13.58 18.85 6.11
C ASP A 205 -12.05 18.93 5.98
N ILE A 206 -11.53 18.52 4.82
CA ILE A 206 -10.10 18.52 4.53
C ILE A 206 -9.47 19.93 4.55
N GLN A 207 -10.27 21.01 4.41
CA GLN A 207 -9.78 22.38 4.48
C GLN A 207 -9.24 22.73 5.87
N GLN A 208 -9.68 22.05 6.93
CA GLN A 208 -9.19 22.23 8.30
C GLN A 208 -7.68 21.95 8.43
N LEU A 209 -7.08 21.23 7.47
CA LEU A 209 -5.64 21.01 7.45
C LEU A 209 -4.82 22.30 7.32
N ARG A 210 -5.42 23.40 6.83
CA ARG A 210 -4.72 24.71 6.71
C ARG A 210 -4.35 25.27 8.07
N ASP A 211 -5.24 25.11 9.03
CA ASP A 211 -5.16 25.75 10.35
C ASP A 211 -4.77 24.73 11.45
N SER A 212 -4.58 23.46 11.09
CA SER A 212 -4.16 22.44 12.04
C SER A 212 -2.77 22.74 12.60
N GLU A 213 -2.61 22.71 13.92
CA GLU A 213 -1.33 22.94 14.57
C GLU A 213 -0.29 21.87 14.20
N PHE A 214 -0.74 20.61 14.12
CA PHE A 214 0.09 19.45 13.77
C PHE A 214 -0.35 18.84 12.45
N PHE A 215 0.57 18.77 11.53
CA PHE A 215 0.43 18.08 10.26
C PHE A 215 1.82 17.69 9.76
N PHE A 216 2.13 16.41 9.67
CA PHE A 216 3.48 15.90 9.48
C PHE A 216 4.45 16.43 10.57
N ALA A 217 4.33 15.92 11.78
CA ALA A 217 5.22 16.23 12.89
C ALA A 217 6.46 15.34 12.88
#